data_4a81cf756b1386c5a6a4421ceb1ab29d
#
_entry.id   4a81cf756b1386c5a6a4421ceb1ab29d
#
_cell.length_a   1.000
_cell.length_b   1.000
_cell.length_c   1.000
_cell.angle_alpha   90.00
_cell.angle_beta   90.00
_cell.angle_gamma   90.00
#
_symmetry.space_group_name_H-M   'P 1'
#
loop_
_entity.id
_entity.type
_entity.pdbx_description
1 polymer ?
#
loop_
_entity_poly.entity_id
_entity_poly.type
_entity_poly.pdbx_seq_one_letter_code
_entity_poly.pdbx_strand_id
1 'polypeptide(L)'
;CDIYPIPSVLAVFFDSASKIVGMAQPSMAAAKNSLLSELYPEILNAETGFIDGTTVNMEALAALNPDVVFYSSGNKELGKQLTDAGYAAIAISANKWQYNAIETLNNWIDLLSQLFPENNKSEKVRTYSESVYNMVQERVSSIPDAEKAKVFFLFQYSASNISTSGNSFFGQWWATAIGAKNVGEELDSDKSTNVNMEQIYKWDPDFIFITNFNTAKPDDIYNNTVGSFDWSGVKAVKDKNVYKMPLGMYRTYTAGVDTPITLLWLAKATYPERFEDVDITAKTKEYYSDVFGITLTDEQSARIFAPLTQAGKLSVK
;
A
#
# COMPACT_ATOMS: atom_id res chain seq x y z
N CYS A 1 8.20 -8.92 -11.60
CA CYS A 1 9.44 -8.13 -11.61
C CYS A 1 9.26 -6.79 -10.91
N ASP A 2 8.86 -5.74 -11.64
CA ASP A 2 8.83 -4.34 -11.20
C ASP A 2 7.47 -3.85 -10.67
N ILE A 3 6.57 -4.76 -10.31
CA ILE A 3 5.29 -4.46 -9.65
C ILE A 3 5.35 -4.95 -8.19
N TYR A 4 5.77 -4.07 -7.31
CA TYR A 4 6.25 -4.40 -5.95
C TYR A 4 5.24 -5.04 -5.01
N PRO A 5 3.92 -4.74 -5.01
CA PRO A 5 2.97 -5.42 -4.12
C PRO A 5 2.62 -6.85 -4.56
N ILE A 6 2.82 -7.21 -5.83
CA ILE A 6 2.36 -8.49 -6.38
C ILE A 6 2.89 -9.73 -5.65
N PRO A 7 4.15 -9.82 -5.20
CA PRO A 7 4.59 -10.99 -4.45
C PRO A 7 3.74 -11.28 -3.21
N SER A 8 3.31 -10.25 -2.47
CA SER A 8 2.42 -10.42 -1.31
C SER A 8 1.02 -10.88 -1.72
N VAL A 9 0.50 -10.37 -2.84
CA VAL A 9 -0.80 -10.79 -3.38
C VAL A 9 -0.74 -12.25 -3.81
N LEU A 10 0.33 -12.67 -4.51
CA LEU A 10 0.52 -14.05 -4.95
C LEU A 10 0.65 -15.02 -3.76
N ALA A 11 1.43 -14.65 -2.73
CA ALA A 11 1.61 -15.50 -1.55
C ALA A 11 0.26 -15.78 -0.86
N VAL A 12 -0.56 -14.75 -0.65
CA VAL A 12 -1.90 -14.90 -0.04
C VAL A 12 -2.89 -15.60 -0.99
N PHE A 13 -2.79 -15.34 -2.30
CA PHE A 13 -3.64 -15.97 -3.29
C PHE A 13 -3.41 -17.49 -3.36
N PHE A 14 -2.17 -17.93 -3.34
CA PHE A 14 -1.78 -19.35 -3.36
C PHE A 14 -1.77 -20.00 -1.97
N ASP A 15 -1.93 -19.22 -0.90
CA ASP A 15 -1.69 -19.66 0.48
C ASP A 15 -0.29 -20.30 0.64
N SER A 16 0.68 -19.77 -0.06
CA SER A 16 2.09 -20.18 -0.07
C SER A 16 2.94 -19.20 -0.87
N ALA A 17 4.17 -18.95 -0.43
CA ALA A 17 5.14 -18.21 -1.20
C ALA A 17 6.17 -19.10 -1.93
N SER A 18 6.06 -20.44 -1.84
CA SER A 18 7.02 -21.38 -2.44
C SER A 18 7.11 -21.29 -3.96
N LYS A 19 6.08 -20.77 -4.64
CA LYS A 19 6.05 -20.54 -6.09
C LYS A 19 6.71 -19.21 -6.52
N ILE A 20 7.12 -18.36 -5.57
CA ILE A 20 7.72 -17.06 -5.86
C ILE A 20 9.24 -17.21 -5.90
N VAL A 21 9.79 -17.43 -7.10
CA VAL A 21 11.23 -17.68 -7.30
C VAL A 21 12.06 -16.39 -7.30
N GLY A 22 11.43 -15.23 -7.59
CA GLY A 22 12.13 -13.95 -7.62
C GLY A 22 11.21 -12.76 -7.41
N MET A 23 11.73 -11.70 -6.78
CA MET A 23 11.06 -10.42 -6.60
C MET A 23 12.04 -9.26 -6.49
N ALA A 24 11.56 -8.03 -6.65
CA ALA A 24 12.39 -6.84 -6.51
C ALA A 24 12.84 -6.59 -5.06
N GLN A 25 13.98 -5.94 -4.87
CA GLN A 25 14.51 -5.60 -3.53
C GLN A 25 13.52 -4.80 -2.66
N PRO A 26 12.75 -3.81 -3.18
CA PRO A 26 11.74 -3.12 -2.38
C PRO A 26 10.62 -4.04 -1.86
N SER A 27 10.26 -5.07 -2.63
CA SER A 27 9.29 -6.10 -2.20
C SER A 27 9.86 -6.95 -1.07
N MET A 28 11.11 -7.40 -1.20
CA MET A 28 11.81 -8.16 -0.17
C MET A 28 11.99 -7.34 1.12
N ALA A 29 12.33 -6.06 1.02
CA ALA A 29 12.47 -5.18 2.19
C ALA A 29 11.13 -5.05 2.96
N ALA A 30 10.02 -4.94 2.24
CA ALA A 30 8.69 -4.96 2.86
C ALA A 30 8.38 -6.34 3.47
N ALA A 31 8.61 -7.43 2.74
CA ALA A 31 8.33 -8.79 3.19
C ALA A 31 9.05 -9.12 4.51
N LYS A 32 10.34 -8.80 4.63
CA LYS A 32 11.15 -9.03 5.84
C LYS A 32 10.63 -8.33 7.09
N ASN A 33 9.83 -7.27 6.94
CA ASN A 33 9.40 -6.40 8.04
C ASN A 33 7.87 -6.35 8.19
N SER A 34 7.15 -7.24 7.53
CA SER A 34 5.69 -7.33 7.53
C SER A 34 5.21 -8.71 7.96
N LEU A 35 3.90 -8.92 8.03
CA LEU A 35 3.33 -10.23 8.31
C LEU A 35 3.66 -11.28 7.23
N LEU A 36 4.03 -10.85 6.03
CA LEU A 36 4.27 -11.75 4.90
C LEU A 36 5.32 -12.81 5.23
N SER A 37 6.48 -12.42 5.77
CA SER A 37 7.53 -13.39 6.12
C SER A 37 7.24 -14.21 7.37
N GLU A 38 6.31 -13.78 8.19
CA GLU A 38 5.90 -14.56 9.37
C GLU A 38 4.91 -15.66 8.99
N LEU A 39 3.97 -15.35 8.11
CA LEU A 39 2.96 -16.33 7.65
C LEU A 39 3.49 -17.22 6.54
N TYR A 40 4.36 -16.69 5.69
CA TYR A 40 4.94 -17.37 4.54
C TYR A 40 6.47 -17.19 4.51
N PRO A 41 7.21 -17.82 5.44
CA PRO A 41 8.66 -17.60 5.61
C PRO A 41 9.49 -17.98 4.37
N GLU A 42 8.98 -18.87 3.52
CA GLU A 42 9.61 -19.25 2.26
C GLU A 42 9.75 -18.08 1.27
N ILE A 43 9.01 -16.98 1.44
CA ILE A 43 9.16 -15.75 0.63
C ILE A 43 10.58 -15.20 0.70
N LEU A 44 11.28 -15.43 1.80
CA LEU A 44 12.64 -14.96 2.02
C LEU A 44 13.69 -15.69 1.15
N ASN A 45 13.31 -16.80 0.53
CA ASN A 45 14.16 -17.54 -0.41
C ASN A 45 14.10 -16.98 -1.83
N ALA A 46 13.18 -16.07 -2.12
CA ALA A 46 13.04 -15.49 -3.45
C ALA A 46 14.28 -14.65 -3.82
N GLU A 47 14.80 -14.88 -5.02
CA GLU A 47 15.98 -14.16 -5.53
C GLU A 47 15.64 -12.69 -5.83
N THR A 48 16.57 -11.79 -5.54
CA THR A 48 16.39 -10.35 -5.78
C THR A 48 17.41 -9.71 -6.70
N GLY A 49 18.48 -10.44 -7.04
CA GLY A 49 19.61 -9.92 -7.82
C GLY A 49 19.37 -9.81 -9.33
N PHE A 50 18.25 -10.35 -9.82
CA PHE A 50 17.95 -10.34 -11.26
C PHE A 50 17.33 -9.01 -11.74
N ILE A 51 16.99 -8.09 -10.83
CA ILE A 51 16.38 -6.80 -11.17
C ILE A 51 16.99 -5.67 -10.33
N ASP A 52 17.27 -4.54 -10.97
CA ASP A 52 17.68 -3.28 -10.34
C ASP A 52 16.76 -2.15 -10.81
N GLY A 53 15.98 -1.59 -9.87
CA GLY A 53 14.90 -0.65 -10.19
C GLY A 53 13.89 -1.29 -11.14
N THR A 54 13.82 -0.82 -12.39
CA THR A 54 12.94 -1.35 -13.44
C THR A 54 13.72 -2.15 -14.52
N THR A 55 15.03 -2.28 -14.37
CA THR A 55 15.91 -2.96 -15.34
C THR A 55 16.12 -4.41 -14.92
N VAL A 56 15.77 -5.34 -15.80
CA VAL A 56 15.91 -6.79 -15.58
C VAL A 56 17.16 -7.31 -16.28
N ASN A 57 17.99 -8.06 -15.55
CA ASN A 57 19.04 -8.88 -16.13
C ASN A 57 18.41 -10.18 -16.64
N MET A 58 18.29 -10.30 -17.96
CA MET A 58 17.60 -11.43 -18.60
C MET A 58 18.32 -12.77 -18.39
N GLU A 59 19.67 -12.79 -18.25
CA GLU A 59 20.42 -14.01 -17.97
C GLU A 59 20.16 -14.48 -16.53
N ALA A 60 20.16 -13.56 -15.56
CA ALA A 60 19.82 -13.87 -14.18
C ALA A 60 18.36 -14.30 -14.04
N LEU A 61 17.42 -13.69 -14.78
CA LEU A 61 16.02 -14.12 -14.82
C LEU A 61 15.90 -15.55 -15.41
N ALA A 62 16.65 -15.85 -16.49
CA ALA A 62 16.64 -17.19 -17.10
C ALA A 62 17.14 -18.26 -16.12
N ALA A 63 18.14 -17.95 -15.29
CA ALA A 63 18.65 -18.87 -14.28
C ALA A 63 17.61 -19.24 -13.20
N LEU A 64 16.59 -18.38 -12.98
CA LEU A 64 15.47 -18.67 -12.07
C LEU A 64 14.43 -19.61 -12.68
N ASN A 65 14.46 -19.79 -14.01
CA ASN A 65 13.54 -20.63 -14.78
C ASN A 65 12.05 -20.41 -14.39
N PRO A 66 11.51 -19.17 -14.45
CA PRO A 66 10.14 -18.92 -14.07
C PRO A 66 9.15 -19.40 -15.12
N ASP A 67 8.03 -20.01 -14.70
CA ASP A 67 6.91 -20.36 -15.59
C ASP A 67 6.17 -19.11 -16.08
N VAL A 68 6.06 -18.09 -15.21
CA VAL A 68 5.31 -16.84 -15.47
C VAL A 68 6.09 -15.64 -14.91
N VAL A 69 6.11 -14.54 -15.66
CA VAL A 69 6.71 -13.28 -15.21
C VAL A 69 5.66 -12.18 -15.14
N PHE A 70 5.38 -11.70 -13.94
CA PHE A 70 4.53 -10.52 -13.74
C PHE A 70 5.37 -9.24 -13.82
N TYR A 71 4.90 -8.26 -14.58
CA TYR A 71 5.60 -6.99 -14.76
C TYR A 71 4.64 -5.80 -14.81
N SER A 72 5.14 -4.57 -14.60
CA SER A 72 4.35 -3.36 -14.70
C SER A 72 3.92 -3.07 -16.14
N SER A 73 2.64 -2.88 -16.37
CA SER A 73 2.09 -2.52 -17.69
C SER A 73 2.63 -1.18 -18.24
N GLY A 74 3.18 -0.33 -17.35
CA GLY A 74 3.87 0.90 -17.73
C GLY A 74 5.25 0.65 -18.33
N ASN A 75 5.88 -0.51 -18.05
CA ASN A 75 7.20 -0.88 -18.58
C ASN A 75 7.06 -1.70 -19.87
N LYS A 76 6.69 -1.02 -20.95
CA LYS A 76 6.45 -1.64 -22.26
C LYS A 76 7.70 -2.29 -22.86
N GLU A 77 8.88 -1.73 -22.57
CA GLU A 77 10.16 -2.25 -23.04
C GLU A 77 10.45 -3.60 -22.39
N LEU A 78 10.29 -3.72 -21.08
CA LEU A 78 10.42 -4.99 -20.37
C LEU A 78 9.42 -6.02 -20.91
N GLY A 79 8.16 -5.62 -21.11
CA GLY A 79 7.14 -6.51 -21.68
C GLY A 79 7.56 -7.09 -23.04
N LYS A 80 8.14 -6.24 -23.90
CA LYS A 80 8.66 -6.71 -25.20
C LYS A 80 9.85 -7.65 -25.02
N GLN A 81 10.82 -7.32 -24.18
CA GLN A 81 11.98 -8.18 -23.92
C GLN A 81 11.57 -9.56 -23.39
N LEU A 82 10.62 -9.62 -22.46
CA LEU A 82 10.10 -10.87 -21.91
C LEU A 82 9.39 -11.71 -22.99
N THR A 83 8.57 -11.08 -23.84
CA THR A 83 7.87 -11.76 -24.92
C THR A 83 8.83 -12.28 -26.00
N ASP A 84 9.80 -11.46 -26.41
CA ASP A 84 10.82 -11.84 -27.40
C ASP A 84 11.70 -12.99 -26.88
N ALA A 85 11.92 -13.07 -25.56
CA ALA A 85 12.65 -14.16 -24.92
C ALA A 85 11.77 -15.42 -24.67
N GLY A 86 10.48 -15.40 -25.04
CA GLY A 86 9.58 -16.55 -24.95
C GLY A 86 8.94 -16.78 -23.58
N TYR A 87 9.00 -15.82 -22.65
CA TYR A 87 8.34 -15.92 -21.36
C TYR A 87 6.83 -15.74 -21.46
N ALA A 88 6.06 -16.49 -20.64
CA ALA A 88 4.68 -16.15 -20.32
C ALA A 88 4.67 -14.88 -19.45
N ALA A 89 4.56 -13.70 -20.09
CA ALA A 89 4.66 -12.40 -19.45
C ALA A 89 3.27 -11.79 -19.22
N ILE A 90 2.97 -11.42 -17.97
CA ILE A 90 1.66 -10.89 -17.57
C ILE A 90 1.82 -9.46 -17.09
N ALA A 91 1.20 -8.53 -17.83
CA ALA A 91 1.19 -7.12 -17.50
C ALA A 91 0.20 -6.82 -16.37
N ILE A 92 0.66 -6.18 -15.31
CA ILE A 92 -0.14 -5.75 -14.16
C ILE A 92 -0.14 -4.22 -14.10
N SER A 93 -1.29 -3.62 -13.86
CA SER A 93 -1.42 -2.16 -13.71
C SER A 93 -1.85 -1.77 -12.30
N ALA A 94 -1.20 -0.76 -11.73
CA ALA A 94 -1.60 -0.13 -10.47
C ALA A 94 -2.44 1.14 -10.69
N ASN A 95 -2.43 1.72 -11.89
CA ASN A 95 -3.05 3.02 -12.19
C ASN A 95 -4.20 2.96 -13.21
N LYS A 96 -4.48 1.78 -13.78
CA LYS A 96 -5.55 1.60 -14.79
C LYS A 96 -6.92 2.09 -14.31
N TRP A 97 -7.18 1.98 -13.01
CA TRP A 97 -8.43 2.40 -12.37
C TRP A 97 -8.24 3.69 -11.56
N GLN A 98 -7.43 4.62 -12.08
CA GLN A 98 -7.19 5.94 -11.46
C GLN A 98 -6.73 5.80 -10.00
N TYR A 99 -5.85 4.83 -9.73
CA TYR A 99 -5.36 4.49 -8.39
C TYR A 99 -6.44 4.08 -7.38
N ASN A 100 -7.66 3.74 -7.83
CA ASN A 100 -8.67 3.14 -6.97
C ASN A 100 -8.13 1.80 -6.44
N ALA A 101 -7.75 1.79 -5.16
CA ALA A 101 -7.08 0.64 -4.57
C ALA A 101 -8.00 -0.59 -4.43
N ILE A 102 -9.30 -0.39 -4.20
CA ILE A 102 -10.30 -1.46 -4.15
C ILE A 102 -10.46 -2.10 -5.53
N GLU A 103 -10.71 -1.30 -6.57
CA GLU A 103 -10.85 -1.81 -7.94
C GLU A 103 -9.56 -2.48 -8.42
N THR A 104 -8.41 -1.92 -8.07
CA THR A 104 -7.11 -2.49 -8.43
C THR A 104 -6.93 -3.88 -7.80
N LEU A 105 -7.18 -4.03 -6.49
CA LEU A 105 -7.11 -5.32 -5.82
C LEU A 105 -8.09 -6.33 -6.44
N ASN A 106 -9.36 -5.94 -6.59
CA ASN A 106 -10.39 -6.81 -7.14
C ASN A 106 -10.00 -7.35 -8.52
N ASN A 107 -9.52 -6.46 -9.42
CA ASN A 107 -9.13 -6.86 -10.77
C ASN A 107 -7.83 -7.68 -10.81
N TRP A 108 -6.89 -7.47 -9.87
CA TRP A 108 -5.71 -8.34 -9.76
C TRP A 108 -6.11 -9.75 -9.33
N ILE A 109 -7.00 -9.88 -8.35
CA ILE A 109 -7.51 -11.19 -7.90
C ILE A 109 -8.35 -11.86 -8.98
N ASP A 110 -9.18 -11.10 -9.72
CA ASP A 110 -9.94 -11.61 -10.86
C ASP A 110 -9.01 -12.18 -11.93
N LEU A 111 -7.95 -11.46 -12.29
CA LEU A 111 -6.95 -11.93 -13.25
C LEU A 111 -6.26 -13.22 -12.75
N LEU A 112 -5.81 -13.22 -11.50
CA LEU A 112 -5.17 -14.41 -10.92
C LEU A 112 -6.13 -15.61 -10.87
N SER A 113 -7.40 -15.38 -10.54
CA SER A 113 -8.44 -16.42 -10.50
C SER A 113 -8.78 -16.99 -11.88
N GLN A 114 -8.63 -16.19 -12.95
CA GLN A 114 -8.75 -16.68 -14.33
C GLN A 114 -7.54 -17.51 -14.76
N LEU A 115 -6.34 -17.12 -14.33
CA LEU A 115 -5.10 -17.82 -14.65
C LEU A 115 -4.93 -19.12 -13.83
N PHE A 116 -5.44 -19.13 -12.60
CA PHE A 116 -5.31 -20.21 -11.63
C PHE A 116 -6.67 -20.51 -10.99
N PRO A 117 -7.61 -21.10 -11.75
CA PRO A 117 -9.01 -21.25 -11.32
C PRO A 117 -9.18 -22.15 -10.08
N GLU A 118 -8.22 -23.03 -9.80
CA GLU A 118 -8.21 -23.87 -8.60
C GLU A 118 -8.02 -23.05 -7.29
N ASN A 119 -7.45 -21.85 -7.37
CA ASN A 119 -7.24 -20.94 -6.26
C ASN A 119 -8.21 -19.75 -6.25
N ASN A 120 -9.33 -19.82 -6.96
CA ASN A 120 -10.25 -18.71 -7.17
C ASN A 120 -10.72 -18.07 -5.86
N LYS A 121 -10.46 -16.77 -5.70
CA LYS A 121 -10.85 -15.94 -4.56
C LYS A 121 -11.64 -14.68 -4.99
N SER A 122 -11.97 -14.54 -6.29
CA SER A 122 -12.59 -13.34 -6.86
C SER A 122 -13.83 -12.88 -6.11
N GLU A 123 -14.81 -13.76 -5.96
CA GLU A 123 -16.09 -13.43 -5.34
C GLU A 123 -15.90 -12.99 -3.86
N LYS A 124 -15.11 -13.73 -3.10
CA LYS A 124 -14.88 -13.42 -1.67
C LYS A 124 -14.20 -12.07 -1.49
N VAL A 125 -13.11 -11.81 -2.25
CA VAL A 125 -12.36 -10.55 -2.15
C VAL A 125 -13.24 -9.39 -2.58
N ARG A 126 -13.94 -9.49 -3.71
CA ARG A 126 -14.81 -8.45 -4.24
C ARG A 126 -15.97 -8.14 -3.28
N THR A 127 -16.70 -9.15 -2.82
CA THR A 127 -17.82 -8.98 -1.90
C THR A 127 -17.39 -8.29 -0.62
N TYR A 128 -16.27 -8.72 -0.02
CA TYR A 128 -15.77 -8.08 1.20
C TYR A 128 -15.30 -6.65 0.95
N SER A 129 -14.50 -6.43 -0.10
CA SER A 129 -13.99 -5.11 -0.47
C SER A 129 -15.11 -4.08 -0.70
N GLU A 130 -16.14 -4.49 -1.46
CA GLU A 130 -17.31 -3.65 -1.76
C GLU A 130 -18.14 -3.40 -0.49
N SER A 131 -18.29 -4.40 0.39
CA SER A 131 -19.02 -4.23 1.64
C SER A 131 -18.35 -3.19 2.56
N VAL A 132 -17.03 -3.24 2.68
CA VAL A 132 -16.26 -2.24 3.45
C VAL A 132 -16.33 -0.86 2.80
N TYR A 133 -16.17 -0.79 1.47
CA TYR A 133 -16.27 0.48 0.76
C TYR A 133 -17.65 1.12 0.96
N ASN A 134 -18.72 0.36 0.78
CA ASN A 134 -20.10 0.84 0.97
C ASN A 134 -20.35 1.30 2.40
N MET A 135 -19.91 0.52 3.41
CA MET A 135 -20.01 0.90 4.83
C MET A 135 -19.32 2.26 5.08
N VAL A 136 -18.11 2.45 4.52
CA VAL A 136 -17.41 3.73 4.68
C VAL A 136 -18.20 4.85 4.00
N GLN A 137 -18.64 4.65 2.73
CA GLN A 137 -19.41 5.66 2.00
C GLN A 137 -20.72 6.06 2.70
N GLU A 138 -21.48 5.11 3.23
CA GLU A 138 -22.70 5.37 3.99
C GLU A 138 -22.44 6.33 5.16
N ARG A 139 -21.28 6.22 5.81
CA ARG A 139 -20.94 7.01 7.01
C ARG A 139 -20.33 8.38 6.67
N VAL A 140 -19.65 8.51 5.53
CA VAL A 140 -18.89 9.74 5.22
C VAL A 140 -19.52 10.59 4.10
N SER A 141 -20.40 10.04 3.25
CA SER A 141 -20.96 10.76 2.10
C SER A 141 -21.79 11.98 2.46
N SER A 142 -22.33 12.03 3.68
CA SER A 142 -23.11 13.15 4.18
C SER A 142 -22.28 14.31 4.74
N ILE A 143 -20.95 14.17 4.81
CA ILE A 143 -20.05 15.22 5.33
C ILE A 143 -20.06 16.41 4.38
N PRO A 144 -20.50 17.61 4.82
CA PRO A 144 -20.45 18.80 3.97
C PRO A 144 -19.01 19.13 3.54
N ASP A 145 -18.85 19.69 2.35
CA ASP A 145 -17.52 19.95 1.80
C ASP A 145 -16.64 20.85 2.69
N ALA A 146 -17.27 21.78 3.39
CA ALA A 146 -16.59 22.68 4.33
C ALA A 146 -16.12 21.99 5.63
N GLU A 147 -16.69 20.81 5.95
CA GLU A 147 -16.40 20.05 7.18
C GLU A 147 -15.48 18.85 6.93
N LYS A 148 -15.14 18.58 5.67
CA LYS A 148 -14.22 17.51 5.34
C LYS A 148 -12.84 17.76 5.92
N ALA A 149 -12.31 16.77 6.63
CA ALA A 149 -10.96 16.81 7.17
C ALA A 149 -9.91 16.94 6.05
N LYS A 150 -8.89 17.76 6.29
CA LYS A 150 -7.75 17.93 5.40
C LYS A 150 -6.68 16.89 5.75
N VAL A 151 -6.35 16.00 4.83
CA VAL A 151 -5.38 14.93 5.04
C VAL A 151 -4.13 15.13 4.20
N PHE A 152 -2.97 14.89 4.81
CA PHE A 152 -1.66 14.92 4.16
C PHE A 152 -1.05 13.52 4.21
N PHE A 153 -0.79 12.93 3.04
CA PHE A 153 -0.06 11.66 2.94
C PHE A 153 1.43 11.94 2.79
N LEU A 154 2.19 11.73 3.85
CA LEU A 154 3.66 11.84 3.82
C LEU A 154 4.23 10.59 3.15
N PHE A 155 4.42 10.66 1.82
CA PHE A 155 4.79 9.51 1.00
C PHE A 155 6.24 9.13 1.17
N GLN A 156 7.19 10.03 0.85
CA GLN A 156 8.60 9.86 1.16
C GLN A 156 9.05 11.01 2.07
N TYR A 157 9.95 10.67 2.98
CA TYR A 157 10.50 11.62 3.93
C TYR A 157 11.93 11.27 4.28
N SER A 158 12.82 12.25 4.14
CA SER A 158 14.24 12.16 4.48
C SER A 158 14.73 13.54 4.96
N ALA A 159 15.99 13.63 5.34
CA ALA A 159 16.58 14.91 5.80
C ALA A 159 16.53 16.05 4.76
N SER A 160 16.34 15.73 3.48
CA SER A 160 16.34 16.71 2.37
C SER A 160 15.08 16.68 1.51
N ASN A 161 14.12 15.79 1.80
CA ASN A 161 12.96 15.61 0.92
C ASN A 161 11.68 15.32 1.69
N ILE A 162 10.60 16.01 1.30
CA ILE A 162 9.21 15.71 1.67
C ILE A 162 8.45 15.51 0.38
N SER A 163 7.72 14.39 0.23
CA SER A 163 6.84 14.22 -0.91
C SER A 163 5.46 13.71 -0.52
N THR A 164 4.47 14.04 -1.34
CA THR A 164 3.05 13.71 -1.16
C THR A 164 2.39 13.29 -2.46
N SER A 165 1.09 13.02 -2.42
CA SER A 165 0.24 12.79 -3.59
C SER A 165 -0.31 14.09 -4.15
N GLY A 166 -0.22 14.22 -5.49
CA GLY A 166 -1.07 15.13 -6.24
C GLY A 166 -2.50 14.59 -6.46
N ASN A 167 -3.23 15.24 -7.37
CA ASN A 167 -4.65 14.98 -7.67
C ASN A 167 -4.91 13.64 -8.41
N SER A 168 -3.88 13.00 -8.93
CA SER A 168 -3.99 11.80 -9.77
C SER A 168 -3.06 10.68 -9.31
N PHE A 169 -2.87 10.55 -7.96
CA PHE A 169 -2.06 9.51 -7.35
C PHE A 169 -2.80 8.87 -6.15
N PHE A 170 -2.27 7.84 -5.53
CA PHE A 170 -2.92 7.04 -4.48
C PHE A 170 -3.59 7.86 -3.38
N GLY A 171 -2.93 8.91 -2.86
CA GLY A 171 -3.46 9.71 -1.74
C GLY A 171 -4.73 10.46 -2.09
N GLN A 172 -4.93 10.85 -3.35
CA GLN A 172 -6.18 11.46 -3.80
C GLN A 172 -7.34 10.47 -3.68
N TRP A 173 -7.13 9.24 -4.15
CA TRP A 173 -8.16 8.22 -4.02
C TRP A 173 -8.48 7.90 -2.56
N TRP A 174 -7.45 7.70 -1.71
CA TRP A 174 -7.66 7.44 -0.30
C TRP A 174 -8.45 8.56 0.40
N ALA A 175 -8.04 9.81 0.19
CA ALA A 175 -8.75 10.97 0.77
C ALA A 175 -10.22 10.99 0.35
N THR A 176 -10.49 10.86 -0.95
CA THR A 176 -11.85 10.84 -1.49
C THR A 176 -12.66 9.67 -0.94
N ALA A 177 -12.08 8.47 -0.87
CA ALA A 177 -12.75 7.26 -0.42
C ALA A 177 -13.15 7.31 1.07
N ILE A 178 -12.44 8.07 1.89
CA ILE A 178 -12.79 8.27 3.31
C ILE A 178 -13.58 9.56 3.56
N GLY A 179 -14.02 10.28 2.51
CA GLY A 179 -14.78 11.52 2.66
C GLY A 179 -13.95 12.72 3.14
N ALA A 180 -12.62 12.69 2.95
CA ALA A 180 -11.70 13.77 3.31
C ALA A 180 -11.20 14.54 2.08
N LYS A 181 -10.39 15.59 2.29
CA LYS A 181 -9.70 16.36 1.26
C LYS A 181 -8.20 16.07 1.29
N ASN A 182 -7.65 15.65 0.16
CA ASN A 182 -6.20 15.61 -0.01
C ASN A 182 -5.66 17.04 -0.11
N VAL A 183 -4.79 17.46 0.82
CA VAL A 183 -4.21 18.82 0.76
C VAL A 183 -3.34 19.06 -0.48
N GLY A 184 -2.82 17.98 -1.08
CA GLY A 184 -2.05 18.02 -2.34
C GLY A 184 -2.89 18.01 -3.60
N GLU A 185 -4.23 18.09 -3.53
CA GLU A 185 -5.13 18.04 -4.72
C GLU A 185 -4.88 19.14 -5.76
N GLU A 186 -4.29 20.28 -5.35
CA GLU A 186 -3.89 21.34 -6.28
C GLU A 186 -2.65 20.99 -7.12
N LEU A 187 -1.92 19.94 -6.77
CA LEU A 187 -0.75 19.47 -7.52
C LEU A 187 -1.23 18.53 -8.64
N ASP A 188 -1.11 19.01 -9.87
CA ASP A 188 -1.46 18.23 -11.07
C ASP A 188 -0.38 17.17 -11.35
N SER A 189 -0.53 15.99 -10.73
CA SER A 189 0.48 14.94 -10.81
C SER A 189 -0.12 13.55 -10.58
N ASP A 190 0.28 12.61 -11.43
CA ASP A 190 -0.02 11.16 -11.36
C ASP A 190 1.08 10.35 -10.63
N LYS A 191 1.97 11.04 -9.94
CA LYS A 191 3.08 10.47 -9.15
C LYS A 191 3.31 11.27 -7.88
N SER A 192 4.24 10.79 -7.05
CA SER A 192 4.66 11.54 -5.86
C SER A 192 5.31 12.87 -6.27
N THR A 193 4.98 13.93 -5.55
CA THR A 193 5.46 15.29 -5.82
C THR A 193 6.16 15.83 -4.58
N ASN A 194 7.34 16.43 -4.79
CA ASN A 194 8.08 17.08 -3.72
C ASN A 194 7.42 18.40 -3.31
N VAL A 195 7.37 18.62 -2.00
CA VAL A 195 6.81 19.83 -1.39
C VAL A 195 7.75 20.37 -0.31
N ASN A 196 7.55 21.61 0.10
CA ASN A 196 8.30 22.25 1.16
C ASN A 196 7.41 22.59 2.36
N MET A 197 8.03 23.01 3.47
CA MET A 197 7.31 23.36 4.70
C MET A 197 6.38 24.56 4.52
N GLU A 198 6.74 25.55 3.68
CA GLU A 198 5.88 26.72 3.40
C GLU A 198 4.53 26.26 2.79
N GLN A 199 4.59 25.33 1.84
CA GLN A 199 3.39 24.75 1.25
C GLN A 199 2.57 23.96 2.28
N ILE A 200 3.22 23.18 3.14
CA ILE A 200 2.55 22.41 4.20
C ILE A 200 1.90 23.34 5.22
N TYR A 201 2.56 24.43 5.61
CA TYR A 201 1.95 25.44 6.47
C TYR A 201 0.75 26.14 5.85
N LYS A 202 0.78 26.42 4.53
CA LYS A 202 -0.34 26.99 3.80
C LYS A 202 -1.55 26.02 3.78
N TRP A 203 -1.29 24.75 3.58
CA TRP A 203 -2.32 23.71 3.59
C TRP A 203 -2.90 23.45 4.98
N ASP A 204 -2.05 23.47 5.98
CA ASP A 204 -2.34 23.24 7.41
C ASP A 204 -3.27 22.02 7.60
N PRO A 205 -2.78 20.80 7.34
CA PRO A 205 -3.58 19.59 7.40
C PRO A 205 -4.08 19.29 8.82
N ASP A 206 -5.28 18.70 8.90
CA ASP A 206 -5.86 18.19 10.15
C ASP A 206 -5.26 16.84 10.56
N PHE A 207 -4.82 16.05 9.57
CA PHE A 207 -4.23 14.72 9.76
C PHE A 207 -3.00 14.54 8.88
N ILE A 208 -1.97 13.85 9.42
CA ILE A 208 -0.80 13.39 8.67
C ILE A 208 -0.75 11.87 8.73
N PHE A 209 -0.80 11.22 7.56
CA PHE A 209 -0.61 9.78 7.42
C PHE A 209 0.76 9.50 6.81
N ILE A 210 1.68 8.96 7.62
CA ILE A 210 3.04 8.59 7.20
C ILE A 210 2.98 7.23 6.52
N THR A 211 3.31 7.15 5.24
CA THR A 211 3.30 5.89 4.50
C THR A 211 4.46 4.97 4.90
N ASN A 212 4.33 3.68 4.56
CA ASN A 212 5.41 2.70 4.75
C ASN A 212 6.47 2.73 3.62
N PHE A 213 6.52 3.81 2.84
CA PHE A 213 7.58 4.06 1.85
C PHE A 213 8.73 4.92 2.40
N ASN A 214 8.71 5.22 3.69
CA ASN A 214 9.80 5.84 4.44
C ASN A 214 9.88 5.24 5.85
N THR A 215 10.98 5.47 6.55
CA THR A 215 11.23 4.89 7.88
C THR A 215 10.76 5.78 9.04
N ALA A 216 10.24 6.97 8.74
CA ALA A 216 9.77 7.89 9.78
C ALA A 216 8.56 7.33 10.53
N LYS A 217 8.44 7.74 11.77
CA LYS A 217 7.34 7.44 12.69
C LYS A 217 6.76 8.75 13.23
N PRO A 218 5.58 8.74 13.87
CA PRO A 218 4.96 9.95 14.40
C PRO A 218 5.88 10.78 15.31
N ASP A 219 6.69 10.13 16.16
CA ASP A 219 7.64 10.81 17.04
C ASP A 219 8.67 11.66 16.28
N ASP A 220 9.06 11.23 15.07
CA ASP A 220 10.01 11.99 14.24
C ASP A 220 9.42 13.31 13.77
N ILE A 221 8.11 13.34 13.54
CA ILE A 221 7.36 14.54 13.16
C ILE A 221 7.12 15.41 14.40
N TYR A 222 6.68 14.82 15.53
CA TYR A 222 6.46 15.57 16.76
C TYR A 222 7.71 16.24 17.32
N ASN A 223 8.87 15.62 17.15
CA ASN A 223 10.14 16.07 17.73
C ASN A 223 11.10 16.70 16.70
N ASN A 224 10.69 16.84 15.42
CA ASN A 224 11.51 17.38 14.34
C ASN A 224 12.89 16.70 14.21
N THR A 225 12.93 15.36 14.27
CA THR A 225 14.20 14.59 14.32
C THR A 225 14.79 14.27 12.96
N VAL A 226 14.07 14.55 11.86
CA VAL A 226 14.50 14.25 10.49
C VAL A 226 14.76 15.55 9.73
N GLY A 227 16.02 15.81 9.39
CA GLY A 227 16.42 17.00 8.66
C GLY A 227 16.26 18.30 9.47
N SER A 228 16.01 19.40 8.76
CA SER A 228 15.79 20.72 9.35
C SER A 228 14.33 21.20 9.24
N PHE A 229 13.41 20.28 9.03
CA PHE A 229 11.99 20.61 8.87
C PHE A 229 11.33 20.83 10.23
N ASP A 230 10.66 21.95 10.39
CA ASP A 230 9.89 22.28 11.59
C ASP A 230 8.39 22.00 11.36
N TRP A 231 7.87 20.97 12.01
CA TRP A 231 6.46 20.60 11.94
C TRP A 231 5.60 21.19 13.05
N SER A 232 6.22 21.87 14.03
CA SER A 232 5.53 22.34 15.26
C SER A 232 4.37 23.32 14.97
N GLY A 233 4.45 24.03 13.84
CA GLY A 233 3.41 24.96 13.39
C GLY A 233 2.15 24.29 12.80
N VAL A 234 2.24 23.03 12.38
CA VAL A 234 1.18 22.30 11.65
C VAL A 234 0.06 21.86 12.60
N LYS A 235 -1.21 22.05 12.20
CA LYS A 235 -2.38 21.71 13.01
C LYS A 235 -2.39 20.23 13.42
N ALA A 236 -2.16 19.29 12.48
CA ALA A 236 -2.12 17.86 12.78
C ALA A 236 -1.10 17.51 13.89
N VAL A 237 0.02 18.22 13.96
CA VAL A 237 1.06 18.01 14.99
C VAL A 237 0.61 18.53 16.35
N LYS A 238 0.00 19.72 16.38
CA LYS A 238 -0.56 20.32 17.62
C LYS A 238 -1.67 19.45 18.19
N ASP A 239 -2.54 18.93 17.34
CA ASP A 239 -3.72 18.13 17.71
C ASP A 239 -3.38 16.63 17.92
N LYS A 240 -2.11 16.22 17.74
CA LYS A 240 -1.63 14.85 17.86
C LYS A 240 -2.23 13.86 16.82
N ASN A 241 -2.60 14.36 15.66
CA ASN A 241 -3.20 13.61 14.55
C ASN A 241 -2.14 13.19 13.50
N VAL A 242 -1.04 12.61 13.96
CA VAL A 242 0.01 12.06 13.09
C VAL A 242 0.06 10.54 13.29
N TYR A 243 -0.15 9.79 12.21
CA TYR A 243 -0.27 8.34 12.25
C TYR A 243 0.69 7.68 11.26
N LYS A 244 1.28 6.55 11.64
CA LYS A 244 1.95 5.65 10.70
C LYS A 244 0.89 4.73 10.08
N MET A 245 0.85 4.63 8.75
CA MET A 245 -0.10 3.73 8.07
C MET A 245 0.16 2.28 8.45
N PRO A 246 -0.89 1.44 8.50
CA PRO A 246 -0.76 0.01 8.79
C PRO A 246 0.23 -0.71 7.86
N LEU A 247 0.79 -1.81 8.32
CA LEU A 247 1.65 -2.69 7.54
C LEU A 247 1.19 -4.14 7.75
N GLY A 248 0.40 -4.63 6.83
CA GLY A 248 -0.06 -6.03 6.83
C GLY A 248 0.88 -6.93 6.02
N MET A 249 0.43 -7.43 4.88
CA MET A 249 1.26 -8.23 3.97
C MET A 249 2.23 -7.39 3.15
N TYR A 250 1.88 -6.12 2.91
CA TYR A 250 2.71 -5.17 2.19
C TYR A 250 2.44 -3.74 2.71
N ARG A 251 3.11 -2.75 2.11
CA ARG A 251 2.91 -1.32 2.36
C ARG A 251 1.53 -0.89 1.90
N THR A 252 0.66 -0.52 2.82
CA THR A 252 -0.79 -0.38 2.58
C THR A 252 -1.21 0.88 1.81
N TYR A 253 -0.28 1.80 1.53
CA TYR A 253 -0.59 2.98 0.72
C TYR A 253 -0.87 2.65 -0.75
N THR A 254 -0.28 1.59 -1.29
CA THR A 254 -0.61 1.05 -2.61
C THR A 254 -1.69 -0.02 -2.50
N ALA A 255 -2.34 -0.34 -3.61
CA ALA A 255 -3.25 -1.48 -3.65
C ALA A 255 -2.53 -2.79 -3.25
N GLY A 256 -3.20 -3.64 -2.53
CA GLY A 256 -2.73 -4.93 -2.04
C GLY A 256 -3.80 -5.64 -1.24
N VAL A 257 -3.49 -6.81 -0.70
CA VAL A 257 -4.48 -7.61 0.05
C VAL A 257 -5.06 -6.87 1.25
N ASP A 258 -4.31 -5.95 1.85
CA ASP A 258 -4.73 -5.18 3.03
C ASP A 258 -5.66 -3.98 2.71
N THR A 259 -5.96 -3.74 1.44
CA THR A 259 -6.69 -2.54 0.98
C THR A 259 -8.02 -2.29 1.71
N PRO A 260 -8.94 -3.27 1.88
CA PRO A 260 -10.22 -3.03 2.55
C PRO A 260 -10.04 -2.59 4.00
N ILE A 261 -9.13 -3.24 4.72
CA ILE A 261 -8.84 -2.92 6.12
C ILE A 261 -8.15 -1.57 6.27
N THR A 262 -7.26 -1.23 5.33
CA THR A 262 -6.61 0.09 5.29
C THR A 262 -7.63 1.21 5.08
N LEU A 263 -8.61 1.00 4.19
CA LEU A 263 -9.70 1.96 3.96
C LEU A 263 -10.50 2.19 5.25
N LEU A 264 -10.90 1.11 5.92
CA LEU A 264 -11.66 1.18 7.16
C LEU A 264 -10.86 1.85 8.29
N TRP A 265 -9.56 1.52 8.40
CA TRP A 265 -8.67 2.14 9.37
C TRP A 265 -8.49 3.64 9.13
N LEU A 266 -8.23 4.07 7.89
CA LEU A 266 -8.11 5.48 7.52
C LEU A 266 -9.39 6.25 7.85
N ALA A 267 -10.56 5.70 7.50
CA ALA A 267 -11.85 6.30 7.78
C ALA A 267 -12.07 6.47 9.30
N LYS A 268 -11.80 5.42 10.09
CA LYS A 268 -11.91 5.46 11.56
C LYS A 268 -10.90 6.42 12.20
N ALA A 269 -9.67 6.48 11.70
CA ALA A 269 -8.64 7.40 12.20
C ALA A 269 -9.01 8.87 11.93
N THR A 270 -9.66 9.14 10.80
CA THR A 270 -10.06 10.50 10.39
C THR A 270 -11.37 10.96 11.05
N TYR A 271 -12.34 10.06 11.21
CA TYR A 271 -13.68 10.36 11.76
C TYR A 271 -14.07 9.34 12.85
N PRO A 272 -13.36 9.28 13.99
CA PRO A 272 -13.55 8.25 15.00
C PRO A 272 -14.99 8.17 15.51
N GLU A 273 -15.71 9.29 15.62
CA GLU A 273 -17.10 9.37 16.07
C GLU A 273 -18.09 8.68 15.13
N ARG A 274 -17.72 8.54 13.83
CA ARG A 274 -18.57 7.85 12.84
C ARG A 274 -18.32 6.35 12.79
N PHE A 275 -17.27 5.88 13.47
CA PHE A 275 -16.81 4.48 13.48
C PHE A 275 -16.57 3.94 14.88
N GLU A 276 -17.27 4.48 15.90
CA GLU A 276 -17.13 4.03 17.31
C GLU A 276 -17.43 2.54 17.48
N ASP A 277 -18.42 2.02 16.76
CA ASP A 277 -18.85 0.63 16.75
C ASP A 277 -17.87 -0.32 16.02
N VAL A 278 -16.86 0.20 15.34
CA VAL A 278 -15.92 -0.60 14.57
C VAL A 278 -14.71 -0.97 15.41
N ASP A 279 -14.55 -2.24 15.73
CA ASP A 279 -13.30 -2.81 16.22
C ASP A 279 -12.43 -3.19 15.03
N ILE A 280 -11.41 -2.36 14.75
CA ILE A 280 -10.54 -2.56 13.59
C ILE A 280 -9.72 -3.85 13.68
N THR A 281 -9.35 -4.28 14.89
CA THR A 281 -8.59 -5.52 15.11
C THR A 281 -9.47 -6.73 14.83
N ALA A 282 -10.71 -6.73 15.33
CA ALA A 282 -11.68 -7.78 15.05
C ALA A 282 -12.01 -7.86 13.55
N LYS A 283 -12.24 -6.71 12.89
CA LYS A 283 -12.48 -6.65 11.43
C LYS A 283 -11.30 -7.14 10.61
N THR A 284 -10.08 -6.90 11.06
CA THR A 284 -8.89 -7.43 10.40
C THR A 284 -8.84 -8.95 10.48
N LYS A 285 -9.07 -9.52 11.67
CA LYS A 285 -9.10 -10.99 11.84
C LYS A 285 -10.22 -11.65 11.02
N GLU A 286 -11.43 -11.04 11.05
CA GLU A 286 -12.57 -11.47 10.23
C GLU A 286 -12.19 -11.50 8.76
N TYR A 287 -11.61 -10.42 8.23
CA TYR A 287 -11.20 -10.32 6.83
C TYR A 287 -10.22 -11.42 6.42
N TYR A 288 -9.15 -11.59 7.18
CA TYR A 288 -8.14 -12.59 6.87
C TYR A 288 -8.69 -14.01 6.96
N SER A 289 -9.53 -14.29 7.95
CA SER A 289 -10.18 -15.59 8.13
C SER A 289 -11.18 -15.89 7.00
N ASP A 290 -12.12 -14.98 6.77
CA ASP A 290 -13.26 -15.25 5.89
C ASP A 290 -12.88 -15.24 4.42
N VAL A 291 -11.96 -14.34 4.03
CA VAL A 291 -11.55 -14.17 2.64
C VAL A 291 -10.43 -15.12 2.26
N PHE A 292 -9.42 -15.28 3.11
CA PHE A 292 -8.20 -16.02 2.79
C PHE A 292 -8.01 -17.31 3.59
N GLY A 293 -8.81 -17.56 4.64
CA GLY A 293 -8.63 -18.70 5.52
C GLY A 293 -7.46 -18.56 6.49
N ILE A 294 -6.93 -17.35 6.67
CA ILE A 294 -5.77 -17.06 7.52
C ILE A 294 -6.23 -16.66 8.90
N THR A 295 -5.87 -17.44 9.93
CA THR A 295 -6.16 -17.10 11.32
C THR A 295 -5.03 -16.28 11.91
N LEU A 296 -5.28 -14.99 12.17
CA LEU A 296 -4.32 -14.11 12.83
C LEU A 296 -4.42 -14.21 14.35
N THR A 297 -3.27 -14.26 15.03
CA THR A 297 -3.20 -14.10 16.48
C THR A 297 -3.47 -12.64 16.90
N ASP A 298 -3.70 -12.40 18.20
CA ASP A 298 -3.86 -11.03 18.72
C ASP A 298 -2.61 -10.19 18.50
N GLU A 299 -1.43 -10.78 18.67
CA GLU A 299 -0.14 -10.14 18.46
C GLU A 299 0.07 -9.76 16.98
N GLN A 300 -0.23 -10.67 16.06
CA GLN A 300 -0.15 -10.42 14.62
C GLN A 300 -1.07 -9.29 14.19
N SER A 301 -2.31 -9.30 14.67
CA SER A 301 -3.29 -8.25 14.35
C SER A 301 -2.87 -6.89 14.92
N ALA A 302 -2.39 -6.85 16.16
CA ALA A 302 -1.89 -5.62 16.78
C ALA A 302 -0.68 -5.04 16.03
N ARG A 303 0.23 -5.92 15.55
CA ARG A 303 1.43 -5.50 14.82
C ARG A 303 1.14 -4.84 13.48
N ILE A 304 0.04 -5.18 12.82
CA ILE A 304 -0.39 -4.48 11.59
C ILE A 304 -0.52 -2.96 11.86
N PHE A 305 -1.05 -2.58 13.01
CA PHE A 305 -1.29 -1.19 13.40
C PHE A 305 -0.14 -0.55 14.19
N ALA A 306 0.90 -1.32 14.52
CA ALA A 306 2.16 -0.86 15.10
C ALA A 306 3.35 -1.31 14.22
N PRO A 307 3.45 -0.80 12.97
CA PRO A 307 4.32 -1.37 11.95
C PRO A 307 5.81 -1.14 12.21
N LEU A 308 6.63 -2.11 11.79
CA LEU A 308 8.08 -1.95 11.76
C LEU A 308 8.48 -0.96 10.66
N THR A 309 9.13 0.14 11.04
CA THR A 309 9.48 1.23 10.10
C THR A 309 10.53 0.83 9.06
N GLN A 310 11.31 -0.22 9.34
CA GLN A 310 12.31 -0.76 8.41
C GLN A 310 11.71 -1.25 7.08
N ALA A 311 10.41 -1.56 7.06
CA ALA A 311 9.68 -1.82 5.81
C ALA A 311 9.73 -0.64 4.82
N GLY A 312 10.02 0.57 5.29
CA GLY A 312 10.19 1.76 4.44
C GLY A 312 11.49 1.80 3.63
N LYS A 313 12.45 0.91 3.91
CA LYS A 313 13.67 0.80 3.10
C LYS A 313 13.36 0.30 1.69
N LEU A 314 14.07 0.84 0.72
CA LEU A 314 13.94 0.45 -0.70
C LEU A 314 14.88 -0.69 -1.09
N SER A 315 15.84 -1.04 -0.24
CA SER A 315 16.82 -2.10 -0.45
C SER A 315 16.99 -2.96 0.78
N VAL A 316 17.34 -4.21 0.59
CA VAL A 316 17.69 -5.19 1.63
C VAL A 316 19.18 -5.25 1.93
N LYS A 317 19.97 -4.42 1.25
CA LYS A 317 21.43 -4.30 1.44
C LYS A 317 21.74 -3.43 2.64
#